data_1d03676713231b15c0ec6bab014ea9d4
#
_entry.id   1d03676713231b15c0ec6bab014ea9d4
#
_cell.length_a   1.000
_cell.length_b   1.000
_cell.length_c   1.000
_cell.angle_alpha   90.00
_cell.angle_beta   90.00
_cell.angle_gamma   90.00
#
_symmetry.space_group_name_H-M   'P 1'
#
loop_
_entity.id
_entity.type
_entity.pdbx_description
1 polymer ?
#
loop_
_entity_poly.entity_id
_entity_poly.type
_entity_poly.pdbx_seq_one_letter_code
_entity_poly.pdbx_strand_id
1 'polypeptide(L)'
;GDADQSIYGWRGADMQNILDFEKDYPDAKVVLLEENYRSTKTILQAANDVIKNNKNRRPKNLWTQNADGEQIIYYRANDEQDEAVFVAKTIDELGRSHNFLHKDFAVLYRTNAQSRTIEEALLKSNIPYTMVGGTKFYSRKEIRDIIAYLNLIANLSDNISFERIINEPKRGIGPGTVEKIRDFANMQEISMLDASANIMLSGIKGKAAQSIWDFANMILDLREQLDRLTITELVEAVIERTGYVDLLKAQATLESKARVENIEEFLSVTKNFDDNPESEEEETGLDKLSRFLNDLALIADTDSGSQETSEVTLMTLHAAKGLEFPVVFIIGMEENVFPLSRATEDPDELEEERRLAYVGITRA
;
A
#
# COMPACT_ATOMS: atom_id res chain seq x y z
N GLY A 1 29.99 3.82 8.70
CA GLY A 1 28.81 3.37 7.97
C GLY A 1 28.88 1.89 7.67
N ASP A 2 27.81 1.32 7.14
CA ASP A 2 27.70 -0.07 6.71
C ASP A 2 27.27 -0.13 5.26
N ALA A 3 28.18 -0.56 4.36
CA ALA A 3 27.93 -0.66 2.93
C ALA A 3 26.84 -1.70 2.60
N ASP A 4 26.75 -2.77 3.38
CA ASP A 4 25.74 -3.82 3.18
C ASP A 4 24.32 -3.38 3.59
N GLN A 5 24.18 -2.22 4.24
CA GLN A 5 22.91 -1.59 4.58
C GLN A 5 22.63 -0.32 3.75
N SER A 6 23.31 -0.13 2.63
CA SER A 6 23.05 0.97 1.70
C SER A 6 21.84 0.63 0.82
N ILE A 7 20.67 1.13 1.21
CA ILE A 7 19.36 0.83 0.62
C ILE A 7 18.58 2.10 0.19
N TYR A 8 19.25 3.24 0.08
CA TYR A 8 18.65 4.52 -0.31
C TYR A 8 19.29 5.12 -1.56
N GLY A 9 19.77 4.28 -2.49
CA GLY A 9 20.34 4.72 -3.78
C GLY A 9 19.36 5.60 -4.55
N TRP A 10 18.09 5.28 -4.54
CA TRP A 10 17.01 6.07 -5.13
C TRP A 10 16.80 7.46 -4.49
N ARG A 11 17.37 7.71 -3.31
CA ARG A 11 17.43 9.05 -2.66
C ARG A 11 18.78 9.73 -2.85
N GLY A 12 19.65 9.21 -3.73
CA GLY A 12 20.97 9.73 -3.97
C GLY A 12 22.04 9.27 -2.98
N ALA A 13 21.75 8.25 -2.17
CA ALA A 13 22.80 7.60 -1.38
C ALA A 13 23.73 6.79 -2.28
N ASP A 14 25.03 7.06 -2.17
CA ASP A 14 26.04 6.36 -2.93
C ASP A 14 26.96 5.57 -1.99
N MET A 15 26.89 4.24 -2.11
CA MET A 15 27.73 3.31 -1.38
C MET A 15 29.21 3.49 -1.71
N GLN A 16 29.52 3.97 -2.91
CA GLN A 16 30.89 4.19 -3.38
C GLN A 16 31.67 5.15 -2.46
N ASN A 17 30.97 6.12 -1.82
CA ASN A 17 31.57 7.00 -0.82
C ASN A 17 32.23 6.25 0.36
N ILE A 18 31.67 5.09 0.74
CA ILE A 18 32.26 4.24 1.80
C ILE A 18 33.44 3.43 1.22
N LEU A 19 33.28 2.90 0.02
CA LEU A 19 34.29 2.05 -0.62
C LEU A 19 35.54 2.83 -1.06
N ASP A 20 35.36 4.07 -1.51
CA ASP A 20 36.45 4.93 -1.97
C ASP A 20 37.16 5.66 -0.84
N PHE A 21 36.60 5.69 0.37
CA PHE A 21 37.20 6.38 1.51
C PHE A 21 38.67 5.99 1.75
N GLU A 22 38.99 4.70 1.61
CA GLU A 22 40.37 4.22 1.77
C GLU A 22 41.29 4.61 0.62
N LYS A 23 40.74 4.84 -0.59
CA LYS A 23 41.51 5.36 -1.72
C LYS A 23 41.88 6.83 -1.50
N ASP A 24 40.92 7.60 -0.95
CA ASP A 24 41.10 9.02 -0.66
C ASP A 24 41.98 9.24 0.57
N TYR A 25 41.96 8.30 1.52
CA TYR A 25 42.73 8.34 2.78
C TYR A 25 43.50 7.04 2.99
N PRO A 26 44.63 6.83 2.28
CA PRO A 26 45.37 5.55 2.34
C PRO A 26 45.90 5.17 3.72
N ASP A 27 46.12 6.16 4.60
CA ASP A 27 46.60 5.95 5.97
C ASP A 27 45.45 5.66 6.98
N ALA A 28 44.21 5.62 6.52
CA ALA A 28 43.06 5.36 7.39
C ALA A 28 43.07 3.92 7.92
N LYS A 29 42.96 3.78 9.23
CA LYS A 29 42.78 2.47 9.84
C LYS A 29 41.29 2.07 9.77
N VAL A 30 41.02 0.99 9.04
CA VAL A 30 39.68 0.44 8.94
C VAL A 30 39.50 -0.67 9.99
N VAL A 31 38.43 -0.54 10.78
CA VAL A 31 38.03 -1.52 11.77
C VAL A 31 36.64 -2.03 11.40
N LEU A 32 36.50 -3.34 11.22
CA LEU A 32 35.21 -3.98 10.95
C LEU A 32 34.54 -4.34 12.27
N LEU A 33 33.29 -3.89 12.44
CA LEU A 33 32.43 -4.27 13.55
C LEU A 33 31.60 -5.48 13.10
N GLU A 34 32.10 -6.68 13.36
CA GLU A 34 31.51 -7.93 12.86
C GLU A 34 30.71 -8.68 13.92
N GLU A 35 30.95 -8.38 15.22
CA GLU A 35 30.15 -8.97 16.30
C GLU A 35 28.77 -8.35 16.34
N ASN A 36 27.74 -9.20 16.25
CA ASN A 36 26.33 -8.84 16.33
C ASN A 36 25.77 -9.31 17.67
N TYR A 37 24.97 -8.47 18.31
CA TYR A 37 24.40 -8.72 19.65
C TYR A 37 22.89 -8.93 19.61
N ARG A 38 22.24 -8.74 18.45
CA ARG A 38 20.79 -8.84 18.27
C ARG A 38 20.37 -10.25 17.91
N SER A 39 20.93 -10.78 16.83
CA SER A 39 20.44 -11.96 16.13
C SER A 39 21.09 -13.26 16.65
N THR A 40 20.42 -14.37 16.40
CA THR A 40 20.96 -15.72 16.59
C THR A 40 21.95 -16.10 15.49
N LYS A 41 22.73 -17.16 15.69
CA LYS A 41 23.70 -17.64 14.67
C LYS A 41 23.00 -18.06 13.38
N THR A 42 21.84 -18.72 13.47
CA THR A 42 21.06 -19.15 12.30
C THR A 42 20.65 -17.97 11.44
N ILE A 43 20.15 -16.88 12.04
CA ILE A 43 19.77 -15.66 11.32
C ILE A 43 20.97 -15.02 10.65
N LEU A 44 22.11 -14.88 11.37
CA LEU A 44 23.32 -14.29 10.80
C LEU A 44 23.92 -15.13 9.68
N GLN A 45 23.87 -16.45 9.77
CA GLN A 45 24.32 -17.34 8.70
C GLN A 45 23.50 -17.09 7.41
N ALA A 46 22.17 -17.02 7.53
CA ALA A 46 21.31 -16.72 6.40
C ALA A 46 21.59 -15.33 5.80
N ALA A 47 21.77 -14.30 6.64
CA ALA A 47 22.11 -12.96 6.19
C ALA A 47 23.46 -12.93 5.46
N ASN A 48 24.48 -13.56 6.01
CA ASN A 48 25.80 -13.69 5.38
C ASN A 48 25.72 -14.43 4.04
N ASP A 49 24.93 -15.51 3.96
CA ASP A 49 24.75 -16.30 2.75
C ASP A 49 24.04 -15.52 1.63
N VAL A 50 23.12 -14.64 1.97
CA VAL A 50 22.46 -13.75 1.00
C VAL A 50 23.46 -12.70 0.51
N ILE A 51 24.09 -11.96 1.40
CA ILE A 51 24.88 -10.77 1.05
C ILE A 51 26.20 -11.10 0.37
N LYS A 52 26.76 -12.27 0.57
CA LYS A 52 28.02 -12.70 -0.09
C LYS A 52 27.91 -12.74 -1.62
N ASN A 53 26.71 -12.80 -2.17
CA ASN A 53 26.47 -12.80 -3.61
C ASN A 53 26.64 -11.41 -4.25
N ASN A 54 26.72 -10.34 -3.46
CA ASN A 54 27.06 -9.00 -3.95
C ASN A 54 28.55 -8.93 -4.25
N LYS A 55 28.89 -8.33 -5.40
CA LYS A 55 30.29 -8.16 -5.85
C LYS A 55 30.87 -6.85 -5.35
N ASN A 56 30.06 -5.77 -5.38
CA ASN A 56 30.44 -4.43 -4.97
C ASN A 56 30.27 -4.29 -3.46
N ARG A 57 31.13 -4.95 -2.67
CA ARG A 57 31.07 -4.84 -1.19
C ARG A 57 32.44 -5.00 -0.56
N ARG A 58 32.59 -4.48 0.65
CA ARG A 58 33.72 -4.84 1.49
C ARG A 58 33.37 -6.17 2.20
N PRO A 59 34.17 -7.23 2.03
CA PRO A 59 33.91 -8.50 2.72
C PRO A 59 33.92 -8.29 4.22
N LYS A 60 32.83 -8.64 4.87
CA LYS A 60 32.70 -8.79 6.31
C LYS A 60 31.76 -9.96 6.59
N ASN A 61 31.93 -10.58 7.76
CA ASN A 61 31.16 -11.72 8.15
C ASN A 61 30.61 -11.51 9.56
N LEU A 62 29.29 -11.27 9.66
CA LEU A 62 28.68 -11.11 10.96
C LEU A 62 28.73 -12.41 11.74
N TRP A 63 29.11 -12.32 13.01
CA TRP A 63 29.11 -13.42 13.97
C TRP A 63 28.53 -12.96 15.30
N THR A 64 28.16 -13.92 16.16
CA THR A 64 27.59 -13.63 17.48
C THR A 64 27.96 -14.69 18.49
N GLN A 65 27.97 -14.31 19.77
CA GLN A 65 28.05 -15.23 20.91
C GLN A 65 26.68 -15.79 21.33
N ASN A 66 25.59 -15.26 20.74
CA ASN A 66 24.26 -15.77 21.00
C ASN A 66 24.12 -17.25 20.60
N ALA A 67 23.07 -17.92 21.08
CA ALA A 67 22.77 -19.30 20.73
C ALA A 67 22.44 -19.43 19.22
N ASP A 68 22.35 -20.68 18.76
CA ASP A 68 21.96 -20.99 17.38
C ASP A 68 20.55 -20.46 17.08
N GLY A 69 19.65 -20.49 18.07
CA GLY A 69 18.27 -20.05 17.93
C GLY A 69 17.40 -21.01 17.14
N GLU A 70 16.18 -20.54 16.87
CA GLU A 70 15.22 -21.29 16.07
C GLU A 70 15.62 -21.31 14.59
N GLN A 71 15.15 -22.33 13.87
CA GLN A 71 15.35 -22.39 12.42
C GLN A 71 14.46 -21.38 11.70
N ILE A 72 14.98 -20.82 10.59
CA ILE A 72 14.20 -19.98 9.71
C ILE A 72 13.17 -20.86 8.99
N ILE A 73 11.91 -20.42 9.03
CA ILE A 73 10.80 -21.09 8.37
C ILE A 73 10.61 -20.49 6.98
N TYR A 74 10.63 -21.34 5.96
CA TYR A 74 10.21 -20.99 4.62
C TYR A 74 8.83 -21.56 4.35
N TYR A 75 7.87 -20.70 4.02
CA TYR A 75 6.53 -21.09 3.63
C TYR A 75 6.29 -20.73 2.17
N ARG A 76 5.93 -21.70 1.35
CA ARG A 76 5.53 -21.49 -0.04
C ARG A 76 4.01 -21.45 -0.10
N ALA A 77 3.47 -20.24 -0.20
CA ALA A 77 2.05 -20.00 -0.37
C ALA A 77 1.58 -20.30 -1.80
N ASN A 78 0.29 -20.56 -1.96
CA ASN A 78 -0.35 -20.70 -3.27
C ASN A 78 -0.60 -19.33 -3.93
N ASP A 79 -0.91 -18.34 -3.09
CA ASP A 79 -1.18 -16.95 -3.45
C ASP A 79 -0.93 -16.02 -2.24
N GLU A 80 -1.14 -14.72 -2.43
CA GLU A 80 -0.96 -13.72 -1.38
C GLU A 80 -1.98 -13.84 -0.23
N GLN A 81 -3.14 -14.42 -0.47
CA GLN A 81 -4.15 -14.67 0.56
C GLN A 81 -3.69 -15.80 1.49
N ASP A 82 -3.22 -16.89 0.92
CA ASP A 82 -2.66 -18.03 1.66
C ASP A 82 -1.44 -17.59 2.49
N GLU A 83 -0.56 -16.75 1.93
CA GLU A 83 0.57 -16.15 2.65
C GLU A 83 0.10 -15.34 3.86
N ALA A 84 -0.89 -14.47 3.67
CA ALA A 84 -1.42 -13.62 4.72
C ALA A 84 -2.10 -14.43 5.84
N VAL A 85 -2.86 -15.45 5.50
CA VAL A 85 -3.49 -16.38 6.46
C VAL A 85 -2.41 -17.13 7.26
N PHE A 86 -1.35 -17.60 6.59
CA PHE A 86 -0.23 -18.26 7.28
C PHE A 86 0.43 -17.33 8.30
N VAL A 87 0.68 -16.07 7.95
CA VAL A 87 1.27 -15.08 8.87
C VAL A 87 0.37 -14.87 10.08
N ALA A 88 -0.92 -14.57 9.87
CA ALA A 88 -1.86 -14.31 10.96
C ALA A 88 -1.99 -15.52 11.91
N LYS A 89 -2.08 -16.73 11.35
CA LYS A 89 -2.15 -17.97 12.10
C LYS A 89 -0.87 -18.21 12.93
N THR A 90 0.31 -17.98 12.33
CA THR A 90 1.59 -18.16 13.01
C THR A 90 1.75 -17.16 14.17
N ILE A 91 1.31 -15.91 14.01
CA ILE A 91 1.29 -14.91 15.10
C ILE A 91 0.45 -15.41 16.27
N ASP A 92 -0.75 -15.89 16.02
CA ASP A 92 -1.66 -16.42 17.06
C ASP A 92 -1.06 -17.66 17.75
N GLU A 93 -0.49 -18.59 16.98
CA GLU A 93 0.16 -19.80 17.52
C GLU A 93 1.36 -19.47 18.40
N LEU A 94 2.25 -18.57 17.96
CA LEU A 94 3.42 -18.16 18.73
C LEU A 94 3.05 -17.34 19.97
N GLY A 95 2.03 -16.50 19.87
CA GLY A 95 1.49 -15.79 21.03
C GLY A 95 1.02 -16.73 22.12
N ARG A 96 0.34 -17.82 21.75
CA ARG A 96 -0.17 -18.83 22.70
C ARG A 96 0.92 -19.76 23.24
N SER A 97 1.86 -20.18 22.40
CA SER A 97 2.85 -21.21 22.75
C SER A 97 4.11 -20.65 23.41
N HIS A 98 4.52 -19.42 23.06
CA HIS A 98 5.79 -18.82 23.51
C HIS A 98 5.59 -17.51 24.27
N ASN A 99 4.36 -17.11 24.58
CA ASN A 99 4.00 -15.87 25.27
C ASN A 99 4.51 -14.59 24.57
N PHE A 100 4.66 -14.61 23.25
CA PHE A 100 4.94 -13.38 22.50
C PHE A 100 3.72 -12.46 22.52
N LEU A 101 3.97 -11.17 22.67
CA LEU A 101 2.95 -10.13 22.54
C LEU A 101 2.88 -9.66 21.08
N HIS A 102 1.77 -9.08 20.66
CA HIS A 102 1.62 -8.58 19.27
C HIS A 102 2.76 -7.61 18.89
N LYS A 103 3.24 -6.77 19.81
CA LYS A 103 4.37 -5.85 19.58
C LYS A 103 5.71 -6.53 19.27
N ASP A 104 5.82 -7.83 19.54
CA ASP A 104 7.04 -8.59 19.29
C ASP A 104 7.16 -9.05 17.82
N PHE A 105 6.10 -8.86 17.04
CA PHE A 105 6.02 -9.26 15.64
C PHE A 105 6.13 -8.07 14.69
N ALA A 106 6.90 -8.25 13.63
CA ALA A 106 6.93 -7.35 12.48
C ALA A 106 6.67 -8.12 11.19
N VAL A 107 5.91 -7.54 10.28
CA VAL A 107 5.71 -8.03 8.90
C VAL A 107 6.32 -7.01 7.95
N LEU A 108 7.33 -7.44 7.22
CA LEU A 108 8.11 -6.62 6.30
C LEU A 108 7.76 -6.97 4.85
N TYR A 109 7.57 -5.97 4.03
CA TYR A 109 7.26 -6.12 2.61
C TYR A 109 8.03 -5.11 1.76
N ARG A 110 8.10 -5.37 0.46
CA ARG A 110 8.88 -4.53 -0.46
C ARG A 110 8.17 -3.22 -0.81
N THR A 111 6.87 -3.24 -1.02
CA THR A 111 6.06 -2.08 -1.38
C THR A 111 4.82 -1.95 -0.49
N ASN A 112 4.36 -0.72 -0.30
CA ASN A 112 3.19 -0.46 0.55
C ASN A 112 1.90 -1.15 0.06
N ALA A 113 1.75 -1.36 -1.25
CA ALA A 113 0.58 -2.03 -1.81
C ALA A 113 0.41 -3.46 -1.28
N GLN A 114 1.51 -4.17 -0.96
CA GLN A 114 1.48 -5.52 -0.42
C GLN A 114 0.84 -5.61 0.97
N SER A 115 0.69 -4.49 1.69
CA SER A 115 0.14 -4.52 3.06
C SER A 115 -1.32 -4.92 3.12
N ARG A 116 -2.11 -4.70 2.06
CA ARG A 116 -3.57 -4.90 2.08
C ARG A 116 -3.98 -6.32 2.52
N THR A 117 -3.43 -7.35 1.91
CA THR A 117 -3.79 -8.74 2.23
C THR A 117 -3.44 -9.12 3.66
N ILE A 118 -2.31 -8.62 4.17
CA ILE A 118 -1.90 -8.81 5.57
C ILE A 118 -2.83 -8.03 6.51
N GLU A 119 -3.16 -6.78 6.20
CA GLU A 119 -4.09 -5.97 6.99
C GLU A 119 -5.44 -6.68 7.13
N GLU A 120 -6.02 -7.18 6.02
CA GLU A 120 -7.28 -7.91 6.03
C GLU A 120 -7.21 -9.23 6.81
N ALA A 121 -6.12 -9.99 6.68
CA ALA A 121 -5.95 -11.24 7.41
C ALA A 121 -5.83 -11.01 8.93
N LEU A 122 -5.10 -9.96 9.35
CA LEU A 122 -4.99 -9.59 10.75
C LEU A 122 -6.34 -9.13 11.32
N LEU A 123 -7.09 -8.31 10.57
CA LEU A 123 -8.44 -7.88 10.97
C LEU A 123 -9.39 -9.06 11.14
N LYS A 124 -9.44 -9.98 10.17
CA LYS A 124 -10.26 -11.20 10.25
C LYS A 124 -9.90 -12.10 11.44
N SER A 125 -8.64 -12.03 11.88
CA SER A 125 -8.14 -12.80 13.05
C SER A 125 -8.22 -12.00 14.36
N ASN A 126 -8.80 -10.80 14.37
CA ASN A 126 -8.83 -9.87 15.51
C ASN A 126 -7.42 -9.60 16.10
N ILE A 127 -6.40 -9.51 15.24
CA ILE A 127 -5.04 -9.18 15.62
C ILE A 127 -4.82 -7.69 15.36
N PRO A 128 -4.58 -6.87 16.40
CA PRO A 128 -4.33 -5.45 16.23
C PRO A 128 -2.99 -5.21 15.56
N TYR A 129 -2.93 -4.21 14.69
CA TYR A 129 -1.72 -3.84 13.97
C TYR A 129 -1.57 -2.33 13.81
N THR A 130 -0.32 -1.91 13.66
CA THR A 130 0.05 -0.53 13.33
C THR A 130 0.96 -0.49 12.12
N MET A 131 1.01 0.65 11.43
CA MET A 131 1.87 0.84 10.26
C MET A 131 2.94 1.88 10.53
N VAL A 132 4.18 1.54 10.20
CA VAL A 132 5.32 2.46 10.29
C VAL A 132 5.67 2.98 8.90
N GLY A 133 5.69 4.30 8.74
CA GLY A 133 6.04 4.96 7.47
C GLY A 133 4.97 4.88 6.38
N GLY A 134 3.74 4.58 6.74
CA GLY A 134 2.61 4.49 5.83
C GLY A 134 1.28 4.68 6.53
N THR A 135 0.20 4.59 5.77
CA THR A 135 -1.18 4.62 6.25
C THR A 135 -1.90 3.34 5.84
N LYS A 136 -2.91 2.95 6.62
CA LYS A 136 -3.77 1.81 6.33
C LYS A 136 -4.35 1.91 4.92
N PHE A 137 -4.50 0.78 4.24
CA PHE A 137 -4.79 0.74 2.80
C PHE A 137 -6.03 1.53 2.42
N TYR A 138 -7.17 1.28 3.09
CA TYR A 138 -8.43 1.97 2.80
C TYR A 138 -8.47 3.43 3.27
N SER A 139 -7.48 3.90 4.02
CA SER A 139 -7.31 5.31 4.42
C SER A 139 -6.45 6.11 3.44
N ARG A 140 -5.80 5.46 2.47
CA ARG A 140 -4.96 6.14 1.46
C ARG A 140 -5.80 7.03 0.57
N LYS A 141 -5.26 8.21 0.24
CA LYS A 141 -5.98 9.27 -0.49
C LYS A 141 -6.61 8.73 -1.78
N GLU A 142 -5.84 8.09 -2.64
CA GLU A 142 -6.26 7.57 -3.95
C GLU A 142 -7.37 6.51 -3.82
N ILE A 143 -7.30 5.68 -2.79
CA ILE A 143 -8.33 4.65 -2.52
C ILE A 143 -9.61 5.31 -2.04
N ARG A 144 -9.52 6.26 -1.11
CA ARG A 144 -10.67 7.03 -0.65
C ARG A 144 -11.31 7.84 -1.76
N ASP A 145 -10.52 8.36 -2.70
CA ASP A 145 -11.04 9.11 -3.86
C ASP A 145 -11.85 8.18 -4.77
N ILE A 146 -11.34 7.00 -5.11
CA ILE A 146 -12.05 6.02 -5.94
C ILE A 146 -13.33 5.55 -5.22
N ILE A 147 -13.26 5.22 -3.93
CA ILE A 147 -14.44 4.83 -3.15
C ILE A 147 -15.48 5.96 -3.13
N ALA A 148 -15.08 7.22 -3.06
CA ALA A 148 -15.99 8.35 -3.12
C ALA A 148 -16.69 8.48 -4.50
N TYR A 149 -16.00 8.17 -5.60
CA TYR A 149 -16.67 8.03 -6.91
C TYR A 149 -17.74 6.94 -6.88
N LEU A 150 -17.42 5.78 -6.34
CA LEU A 150 -18.37 4.66 -6.25
C LEU A 150 -19.55 5.00 -5.34
N ASN A 151 -19.31 5.64 -4.20
CA ASN A 151 -20.36 6.11 -3.29
C ASN A 151 -21.32 7.10 -3.98
N LEU A 152 -20.78 8.07 -4.72
CA LEU A 152 -21.60 9.03 -5.45
C LEU A 152 -22.40 8.35 -6.58
N ILE A 153 -21.83 7.37 -7.27
CA ILE A 153 -22.54 6.58 -8.29
C ILE A 153 -23.64 5.73 -7.64
N ALA A 154 -23.41 5.15 -6.46
CA ALA A 154 -24.42 4.39 -5.71
C ALA A 154 -25.52 5.29 -5.13
N ASN A 155 -25.17 6.46 -4.62
CA ASN A 155 -26.08 7.43 -4.05
C ASN A 155 -25.83 8.83 -4.64
N LEU A 156 -26.63 9.21 -5.62
CA LEU A 156 -26.51 10.49 -6.33
C LEU A 156 -26.73 11.72 -5.42
N SER A 157 -27.22 11.53 -4.19
CA SER A 157 -27.40 12.59 -3.19
C SER A 157 -26.27 12.65 -2.16
N ASP A 158 -25.20 11.88 -2.33
CA ASP A 158 -24.02 11.90 -1.44
C ASP A 158 -23.17 13.15 -1.70
N ASN A 159 -23.55 14.26 -1.07
CA ASN A 159 -22.82 15.52 -1.20
C ASN A 159 -21.41 15.47 -0.61
N ILE A 160 -21.14 14.60 0.37
CA ILE A 160 -19.81 14.44 0.99
C ILE A 160 -18.85 13.85 -0.05
N SER A 161 -19.25 12.76 -0.68
CA SER A 161 -18.46 12.16 -1.76
C SER A 161 -18.33 13.10 -2.95
N PHE A 162 -19.40 13.82 -3.32
CA PHE A 162 -19.35 14.83 -4.37
C PHE A 162 -18.26 15.89 -4.10
N GLU A 163 -18.27 16.52 -2.93
CA GLU A 163 -17.30 17.56 -2.58
C GLU A 163 -15.86 17.04 -2.58
N ARG A 164 -15.67 15.79 -2.20
CA ARG A 164 -14.36 15.16 -2.21
C ARG A 164 -13.77 15.03 -3.62
N ILE A 165 -14.60 14.68 -4.60
CA ILE A 165 -14.09 14.25 -5.92
C ILE A 165 -14.35 15.24 -7.06
N ILE A 166 -15.18 16.26 -6.87
CA ILE A 166 -15.51 17.22 -7.95
C ILE A 166 -14.26 17.87 -8.56
N ASN A 167 -13.21 18.09 -7.78
CA ASN A 167 -11.93 18.63 -8.24
C ASN A 167 -10.74 17.64 -8.02
N GLU A 168 -11.02 16.36 -7.94
CA GLU A 168 -10.01 15.31 -7.80
C GLU A 168 -10.30 14.18 -8.80
N PRO A 169 -9.53 14.07 -9.89
CA PRO A 169 -8.41 14.93 -10.33
C PRO A 169 -8.80 16.38 -10.58
N LYS A 170 -7.81 17.27 -10.60
CA LYS A 170 -8.04 18.72 -10.78
C LYS A 170 -8.78 19.03 -12.08
N ARG A 171 -9.92 19.74 -11.96
CA ARG A 171 -10.77 20.20 -13.07
C ARG A 171 -10.89 21.73 -13.14
N GLY A 172 -10.07 22.44 -12.34
CA GLY A 172 -10.16 23.91 -12.25
C GLY A 172 -11.37 24.39 -11.42
N ILE A 173 -11.92 23.53 -10.58
CA ILE A 173 -13.05 23.82 -9.71
C ILE A 173 -12.51 24.07 -8.30
N GLY A 174 -12.37 25.35 -7.92
CA GLY A 174 -11.86 25.73 -6.61
C GLY A 174 -12.93 25.74 -5.52
N PRO A 175 -12.52 25.89 -4.22
CA PRO A 175 -13.44 25.87 -3.08
C PRO A 175 -14.59 26.86 -3.17
N GLY A 176 -14.33 28.10 -3.66
CA GLY A 176 -15.37 29.09 -3.84
C GLY A 176 -16.39 28.76 -4.95
N THR A 177 -16.01 27.93 -5.93
CA THR A 177 -16.95 27.40 -6.93
C THR A 177 -17.80 26.28 -6.33
N VAL A 178 -17.19 25.41 -5.52
CA VAL A 178 -17.91 24.35 -4.79
C VAL A 178 -18.95 24.95 -3.84
N GLU A 179 -18.60 26.04 -3.13
CA GLU A 179 -19.54 26.77 -2.27
C GLU A 179 -20.75 27.28 -3.07
N LYS A 180 -20.52 27.88 -4.25
CA LYS A 180 -21.63 28.32 -5.12
C LYS A 180 -22.52 27.17 -5.60
N ILE A 181 -21.96 25.99 -5.89
CA ILE A 181 -22.76 24.81 -6.23
C ILE A 181 -23.61 24.41 -5.03
N ARG A 182 -23.04 24.40 -3.83
CA ARG A 182 -23.72 24.04 -2.59
C ARG A 182 -24.87 25.03 -2.30
N ASP A 183 -24.64 26.34 -2.42
CA ASP A 183 -25.66 27.37 -2.22
C ASP A 183 -26.80 27.22 -3.24
N PHE A 184 -26.48 26.96 -4.51
CA PHE A 184 -27.48 26.72 -5.53
C PHE A 184 -28.28 25.45 -5.26
N ALA A 185 -27.65 24.36 -4.86
CA ALA A 185 -28.28 23.12 -4.47
C ALA A 185 -29.24 23.32 -3.29
N ASN A 186 -28.80 24.01 -2.24
CA ASN A 186 -29.61 24.31 -1.07
C ASN A 186 -30.82 25.21 -1.42
N MET A 187 -30.61 26.21 -2.27
CA MET A 187 -31.71 27.12 -2.69
C MET A 187 -32.77 26.38 -3.51
N GLN A 188 -32.36 25.35 -4.27
CA GLN A 188 -33.28 24.55 -5.10
C GLN A 188 -33.78 23.29 -4.38
N GLU A 189 -33.32 23.01 -3.17
CA GLU A 189 -33.63 21.80 -2.40
C GLU A 189 -33.30 20.49 -3.15
N ILE A 190 -32.16 20.47 -3.88
CA ILE A 190 -31.68 19.34 -4.67
C ILE A 190 -30.26 18.91 -4.24
N SER A 191 -29.79 17.78 -4.73
CA SER A 191 -28.41 17.35 -4.50
C SER A 191 -27.39 18.25 -5.23
N MET A 192 -26.13 18.25 -4.77
CA MET A 192 -25.05 18.97 -5.46
C MET A 192 -24.79 18.40 -6.85
N LEU A 193 -25.01 17.10 -7.07
CA LEU A 193 -24.92 16.48 -8.39
C LEU A 193 -26.02 16.98 -9.34
N ASP A 194 -27.29 17.02 -8.87
CA ASP A 194 -28.39 17.56 -9.64
C ASP A 194 -28.20 19.04 -9.95
N ALA A 195 -27.71 19.82 -8.98
CA ALA A 195 -27.32 21.21 -9.18
C ALA A 195 -26.24 21.35 -10.24
N SER A 196 -25.28 20.42 -10.28
CA SER A 196 -24.20 20.38 -11.27
C SER A 196 -24.68 20.01 -12.67
N ALA A 197 -25.63 19.08 -12.78
CA ALA A 197 -26.30 18.76 -14.06
C ALA A 197 -27.12 19.94 -14.63
N ASN A 198 -27.60 20.83 -13.73
CA ASN A 198 -28.36 22.03 -14.07
C ASN A 198 -27.53 23.32 -13.89
N ILE A 199 -26.21 23.23 -13.94
CA ILE A 199 -25.28 24.30 -13.55
C ILE A 199 -25.49 25.61 -14.33
N MET A 200 -26.00 25.55 -15.53
CA MET A 200 -26.31 26.72 -16.37
C MET A 200 -27.33 27.65 -15.72
N LEU A 201 -28.14 27.16 -14.79
CA LEU A 201 -29.12 27.93 -14.04
C LEU A 201 -28.55 28.60 -12.77
N SER A 202 -27.34 28.20 -12.35
CA SER A 202 -26.70 28.67 -11.12
C SER A 202 -26.01 30.03 -11.25
N GLY A 203 -25.86 30.57 -12.45
CA GLY A 203 -25.08 31.77 -12.71
C GLY A 203 -23.55 31.54 -12.84
N ILE A 204 -23.04 30.33 -12.61
CA ILE A 204 -21.66 29.95 -12.91
C ILE A 204 -21.52 29.85 -14.44
N LYS A 205 -20.44 30.41 -15.00
CA LYS A 205 -20.26 30.53 -16.45
C LYS A 205 -18.86 30.06 -16.90
N GLY A 206 -18.73 29.87 -18.20
CA GLY A 206 -17.45 29.59 -18.87
C GLY A 206 -16.93 28.21 -18.60
N LYS A 207 -15.61 28.06 -18.57
CA LYS A 207 -14.93 26.75 -18.46
C LYS A 207 -15.27 26.00 -17.18
N ALA A 208 -15.51 26.71 -16.07
CA ALA A 208 -15.89 26.08 -14.82
C ALA A 208 -17.27 25.43 -14.91
N ALA A 209 -18.26 26.11 -15.49
CA ALA A 209 -19.60 25.54 -15.71
C ALA A 209 -19.55 24.29 -16.60
N GLN A 210 -18.75 24.33 -17.67
CA GLN A 210 -18.56 23.16 -18.55
C GLN A 210 -17.96 21.98 -17.80
N SER A 211 -16.86 22.21 -17.06
CA SER A 211 -16.21 21.14 -16.28
C SER A 211 -17.13 20.53 -15.21
N ILE A 212 -18.00 21.32 -14.60
CA ILE A 212 -18.97 20.85 -13.61
C ILE A 212 -20.04 20.00 -14.31
N TRP A 213 -20.54 20.48 -15.42
CA TRP A 213 -21.54 19.76 -16.23
C TRP A 213 -21.01 18.43 -16.76
N ASP A 214 -19.78 18.43 -17.31
CA ASP A 214 -19.11 17.22 -17.82
C ASP A 214 -18.95 16.20 -16.69
N PHE A 215 -18.53 16.64 -15.49
CA PHE A 215 -18.41 15.78 -14.32
C PHE A 215 -19.76 15.15 -13.94
N ALA A 216 -20.83 15.96 -13.84
CA ALA A 216 -22.15 15.46 -13.48
C ALA A 216 -22.66 14.42 -14.49
N ASN A 217 -22.53 14.70 -15.78
CA ASN A 217 -22.96 13.75 -16.81
C ASN A 217 -22.12 12.45 -16.81
N MET A 218 -20.83 12.52 -16.51
CA MET A 218 -20.01 11.33 -16.38
C MET A 218 -20.52 10.42 -15.25
N ILE A 219 -20.87 10.98 -14.09
CA ILE A 219 -21.42 10.21 -12.96
C ILE A 219 -22.79 9.60 -13.33
N LEU A 220 -23.68 10.37 -13.94
CA LEU A 220 -25.01 9.91 -14.34
C LEU A 220 -24.92 8.80 -15.39
N ASP A 221 -24.04 8.93 -16.38
CA ASP A 221 -23.83 7.93 -17.42
C ASP A 221 -23.24 6.62 -16.83
N LEU A 222 -22.30 6.70 -15.90
CA LEU A 222 -21.80 5.52 -15.19
C LEU A 222 -22.90 4.85 -14.36
N ARG A 223 -23.78 5.64 -13.74
CA ARG A 223 -24.95 5.12 -13.01
C ARG A 223 -25.91 4.33 -13.93
N GLU A 224 -26.16 4.82 -15.12
CA GLU A 224 -27.03 4.15 -16.10
C GLU A 224 -26.43 2.83 -16.65
N GLN A 225 -25.11 2.68 -16.55
CA GLN A 225 -24.40 1.50 -17.02
C GLN A 225 -24.26 0.39 -15.97
N LEU A 226 -24.67 0.60 -14.72
CA LEU A 226 -24.42 -0.34 -13.61
C LEU A 226 -24.89 -1.78 -13.89
N ASP A 227 -26.03 -1.96 -14.55
CA ASP A 227 -26.53 -3.32 -14.85
C ASP A 227 -25.72 -4.04 -15.94
N ARG A 228 -24.82 -3.35 -16.63
CA ARG A 228 -24.01 -3.88 -17.71
C ARG A 228 -22.54 -4.10 -17.35
N LEU A 229 -22.09 -3.48 -16.24
CA LEU A 229 -20.70 -3.50 -15.79
C LEU A 229 -20.54 -4.39 -14.56
N THR A 230 -19.43 -5.10 -14.48
CA THR A 230 -18.95 -5.66 -13.22
C THR A 230 -18.40 -4.54 -12.33
N ILE A 231 -18.16 -4.80 -11.06
CA ILE A 231 -17.56 -3.80 -10.17
C ILE A 231 -16.15 -3.42 -10.64
N THR A 232 -15.40 -4.38 -11.15
CA THR A 232 -14.06 -4.12 -11.72
C THR A 232 -14.16 -3.21 -12.94
N GLU A 233 -15.05 -3.51 -13.90
CA GLU A 233 -15.24 -2.68 -15.09
C GLU A 233 -15.74 -1.26 -14.73
N LEU A 234 -16.57 -1.13 -13.68
CA LEU A 234 -17.00 0.18 -13.19
C LEU A 234 -15.81 0.99 -12.68
N VAL A 235 -14.94 0.40 -11.86
CA VAL A 235 -13.74 1.07 -11.32
C VAL A 235 -12.78 1.43 -12.44
N GLU A 236 -12.56 0.53 -13.40
CA GLU A 236 -11.75 0.80 -14.59
C GLU A 236 -12.30 1.97 -15.40
N ALA A 237 -13.64 2.02 -15.61
CA ALA A 237 -14.30 3.12 -16.29
C ALA A 237 -14.17 4.46 -15.53
N VAL A 238 -14.25 4.45 -14.21
CA VAL A 238 -13.97 5.63 -13.37
C VAL A 238 -12.54 6.11 -13.57
N ILE A 239 -11.55 5.22 -13.50
CA ILE A 239 -10.13 5.52 -13.68
C ILE A 239 -9.87 6.13 -15.06
N GLU A 240 -10.39 5.50 -16.11
CA GLU A 240 -10.19 5.94 -17.50
C GLU A 240 -10.85 7.30 -17.76
N ARG A 241 -12.14 7.45 -17.45
CA ARG A 241 -12.90 8.68 -17.73
C ARG A 241 -12.41 9.88 -16.93
N THR A 242 -11.88 9.65 -15.75
CA THR A 242 -11.29 10.73 -14.93
C THR A 242 -9.85 11.05 -15.30
N GLY A 243 -9.13 10.14 -15.97
CA GLY A 243 -7.70 10.22 -16.21
C GLY A 243 -6.86 10.17 -14.92
N TYR A 244 -7.40 9.60 -13.83
CA TYR A 244 -6.78 9.63 -12.50
C TYR A 244 -5.37 9.00 -12.53
N VAL A 245 -5.25 7.81 -13.10
CA VAL A 245 -3.98 7.07 -13.20
C VAL A 245 -3.02 7.75 -14.18
N ASP A 246 -3.51 8.28 -15.30
CA ASP A 246 -2.65 8.98 -16.28
C ASP A 246 -2.01 10.23 -15.68
N LEU A 247 -2.76 10.99 -14.89
CA LEU A 247 -2.24 12.15 -14.17
C LEU A 247 -1.22 11.76 -13.11
N LEU A 248 -1.39 10.65 -12.41
CA LEU A 248 -0.39 10.12 -11.49
C LEU A 248 0.89 9.69 -12.22
N LYS A 249 0.75 8.96 -13.34
CA LYS A 249 1.88 8.53 -14.16
C LYS A 249 2.66 9.72 -14.73
N ALA A 250 1.96 10.78 -15.12
CA ALA A 250 2.59 12.02 -15.64
C ALA A 250 3.43 12.75 -14.60
N GLN A 251 3.17 12.59 -13.30
CA GLN A 251 4.00 13.18 -12.24
C GLN A 251 5.40 12.54 -12.14
N ALA A 252 5.54 11.28 -12.55
CA ALA A 252 6.79 10.51 -12.59
C ALA A 252 7.58 10.50 -11.25
N THR A 253 6.91 10.67 -10.11
CA THR A 253 7.50 10.60 -8.77
C THR A 253 7.37 9.20 -8.18
N LEU A 254 8.19 8.88 -7.19
CA LEU A 254 8.06 7.61 -6.45
C LEU A 254 6.72 7.53 -5.71
N GLU A 255 6.25 8.66 -5.18
CA GLU A 255 4.96 8.73 -4.51
C GLU A 255 3.80 8.46 -5.49
N SER A 256 3.83 9.06 -6.69
CA SER A 256 2.80 8.83 -7.69
C SER A 256 2.80 7.39 -8.21
N LYS A 257 3.96 6.76 -8.35
CA LYS A 257 4.08 5.34 -8.68
C LYS A 257 3.46 4.46 -7.62
N ALA A 258 3.76 4.70 -6.33
CA ALA A 258 3.17 3.97 -5.22
C ALA A 258 1.64 4.11 -5.18
N ARG A 259 1.10 5.29 -5.52
CA ARG A 259 -0.35 5.50 -5.63
C ARG A 259 -0.97 4.70 -6.78
N VAL A 260 -0.28 4.59 -7.92
CA VAL A 260 -0.73 3.72 -9.03
C VAL A 260 -0.77 2.27 -8.59
N GLU A 261 0.28 1.77 -7.94
CA GLU A 261 0.32 0.40 -7.39
C GLU A 261 -0.83 0.15 -6.40
N ASN A 262 -1.18 1.12 -5.55
CA ASN A 262 -2.33 1.01 -4.65
C ASN A 262 -3.67 0.90 -5.41
N ILE A 263 -3.84 1.63 -6.51
CA ILE A 263 -5.04 1.54 -7.35
C ILE A 263 -5.10 0.18 -8.05
N GLU A 264 -3.97 -0.33 -8.56
CA GLU A 264 -3.88 -1.67 -9.15
C GLU A 264 -4.23 -2.75 -8.11
N GLU A 265 -3.79 -2.59 -6.87
CA GLU A 265 -4.16 -3.47 -5.77
C GLU A 265 -5.65 -3.38 -5.43
N PHE A 266 -6.26 -2.19 -5.51
CA PHE A 266 -7.71 -2.05 -5.31
C PHE A 266 -8.52 -2.77 -6.42
N LEU A 267 -8.01 -2.80 -7.66
CA LEU A 267 -8.62 -3.61 -8.73
C LEU A 267 -8.59 -5.12 -8.43
N SER A 268 -7.60 -5.60 -7.66
CA SER A 268 -7.60 -7.00 -7.19
C SER A 268 -8.75 -7.26 -6.20
N VAL A 269 -9.10 -6.27 -5.37
CA VAL A 269 -10.28 -6.36 -4.48
C VAL A 269 -11.56 -6.49 -5.28
N THR A 270 -11.73 -5.64 -6.31
CA THR A 270 -12.94 -5.68 -7.14
C THR A 270 -13.07 -6.99 -7.92
N LYS A 271 -11.97 -7.52 -8.46
CA LYS A 271 -11.95 -8.82 -9.12
C LYS A 271 -12.35 -9.95 -8.19
N ASN A 272 -11.78 -9.98 -6.99
CA ASN A 272 -12.16 -10.99 -5.99
C ASN A 272 -13.65 -10.93 -5.64
N PHE A 273 -14.24 -9.74 -5.60
CA PHE A 273 -15.67 -9.58 -5.38
C PHE A 273 -16.49 -10.09 -6.57
N ASP A 274 -16.09 -9.75 -7.80
CA ASP A 274 -16.79 -10.19 -9.03
C ASP A 274 -16.68 -11.71 -9.23
N ASP A 275 -15.54 -12.32 -8.88
CA ASP A 275 -15.29 -13.76 -9.04
C ASP A 275 -15.99 -14.62 -7.96
N ASN A 276 -16.44 -14.02 -6.87
CA ASN A 276 -17.10 -14.71 -5.75
C ASN A 276 -18.51 -14.15 -5.49
N PRO A 277 -19.50 -14.41 -6.38
CA PRO A 277 -20.86 -13.96 -6.17
C PRO A 277 -21.47 -14.68 -4.97
N GLU A 278 -21.83 -13.94 -3.91
CA GLU A 278 -22.43 -14.50 -2.71
C GLU A 278 -23.93 -14.80 -2.84
N SER A 279 -24.60 -14.30 -3.90
CA SER A 279 -26.03 -14.51 -4.11
C SER A 279 -26.30 -15.31 -5.36
N GLU A 280 -27.20 -16.31 -5.26
CA GLU A 280 -27.77 -17.03 -6.40
C GLU A 280 -28.94 -16.25 -7.06
N GLU A 281 -29.36 -15.13 -6.46
CA GLU A 281 -30.45 -14.29 -6.98
C GLU A 281 -29.92 -13.25 -7.97
N GLU A 282 -30.74 -12.88 -8.95
CA GLU A 282 -30.43 -11.81 -9.91
C GLU A 282 -30.41 -10.46 -9.16
N GLU A 283 -29.20 -10.00 -8.77
CA GLU A 283 -28.98 -8.66 -8.23
C GLU A 283 -28.91 -7.62 -9.35
N THR A 284 -29.52 -6.44 -9.11
CA THR A 284 -29.27 -5.29 -9.97
C THR A 284 -27.83 -4.78 -9.83
N GLY A 285 -27.32 -4.04 -10.81
CA GLY A 285 -25.99 -3.44 -10.72
C GLY A 285 -25.85 -2.51 -9.50
N LEU A 286 -26.94 -1.83 -9.12
CA LEU A 286 -26.97 -1.01 -7.90
C LEU A 286 -26.85 -1.84 -6.60
N ASP A 287 -27.55 -2.98 -6.54
CA ASP A 287 -27.48 -3.86 -5.37
C ASP A 287 -26.07 -4.42 -5.20
N LYS A 288 -25.43 -4.85 -6.30
CA LYS A 288 -24.03 -5.30 -6.32
C LYS A 288 -23.08 -4.22 -5.83
N LEU A 289 -23.21 -2.99 -6.34
CA LEU A 289 -22.37 -1.87 -5.94
C LEU A 289 -22.59 -1.53 -4.47
N SER A 290 -23.83 -1.52 -3.99
CA SER A 290 -24.17 -1.24 -2.58
C SER A 290 -23.59 -2.31 -1.66
N ARG A 291 -23.67 -3.59 -2.03
CA ARG A 291 -23.07 -4.69 -1.27
C ARG A 291 -21.56 -4.54 -1.20
N PHE A 292 -20.89 -4.31 -2.33
CA PHE A 292 -19.45 -4.08 -2.37
C PHE A 292 -19.02 -2.93 -1.46
N LEU A 293 -19.72 -1.79 -1.49
CA LEU A 293 -19.41 -0.64 -0.64
C LEU A 293 -19.65 -0.91 0.85
N ASN A 294 -20.69 -1.70 1.18
CA ASN A 294 -20.94 -2.12 2.56
C ASN A 294 -19.83 -3.03 3.08
N ASP A 295 -19.33 -3.96 2.28
CA ASP A 295 -18.20 -4.82 2.64
C ASP A 295 -16.94 -4.00 2.92
N LEU A 296 -16.64 -3.01 2.07
CA LEU A 296 -15.52 -2.08 2.29
C LEU A 296 -15.70 -1.25 3.58
N ALA A 297 -16.90 -0.78 3.87
CA ALA A 297 -17.19 -0.01 5.07
C ALA A 297 -16.97 -0.84 6.34
N LEU A 298 -17.38 -2.11 6.35
CA LEU A 298 -17.16 -3.02 7.47
C LEU A 298 -15.67 -3.23 7.75
N ILE A 299 -14.84 -3.35 6.72
CA ILE A 299 -13.38 -3.45 6.86
C ILE A 299 -12.82 -2.15 7.47
N ALA A 300 -13.22 -1.00 6.95
CA ALA A 300 -12.73 0.29 7.41
C ALA A 300 -13.13 0.62 8.86
N ASP A 301 -14.34 0.26 9.29
CA ASP A 301 -14.84 0.51 10.64
C ASP A 301 -14.16 -0.40 11.68
N THR A 302 -13.91 -1.65 11.34
CA THR A 302 -13.18 -2.60 12.21
C THR A 302 -11.76 -2.09 12.49
N ASP A 303 -11.19 -1.36 11.54
CA ASP A 303 -9.83 -0.82 11.59
C ASP A 303 -9.67 0.42 12.50
N SER A 304 -10.76 1.07 12.89
CA SER A 304 -10.75 2.31 13.69
C SER A 304 -10.86 2.10 15.21
N GLY A 305 -10.98 0.86 15.68
CA GLY A 305 -11.60 0.51 16.97
C GLY A 305 -10.69 0.24 18.18
N SER A 306 -9.34 0.18 18.12
CA SER A 306 -8.56 -0.14 19.32
C SER A 306 -7.32 0.73 19.53
N GLN A 307 -7.28 1.45 20.64
CA GLN A 307 -6.05 1.88 21.28
C GLN A 307 -5.49 0.69 22.12
N GLU A 308 -5.10 -0.38 21.46
CA GLU A 308 -4.40 -1.45 22.16
C GLU A 308 -2.94 -1.09 22.32
N THR A 309 -2.37 -1.43 23.50
CA THR A 309 -0.97 -1.12 23.85
C THR A 309 0.04 -2.07 23.20
N SER A 310 -0.44 -3.09 22.49
CA SER A 310 0.39 -4.11 21.82
C SER A 310 -0.18 -4.43 20.45
N GLU A 311 0.53 -4.04 19.39
CA GLU A 311 0.11 -4.17 18.00
C GLU A 311 1.22 -4.80 17.16
N VAL A 312 0.86 -5.63 16.17
CA VAL A 312 1.80 -6.12 15.16
C VAL A 312 2.25 -4.95 14.29
N THR A 313 3.53 -4.86 14.01
CA THR A 313 4.07 -3.77 13.20
C THR A 313 4.16 -4.16 11.73
N LEU A 314 3.50 -3.41 10.85
CA LEU A 314 3.60 -3.54 9.41
C LEU A 314 4.46 -2.41 8.83
N MET A 315 5.43 -2.75 7.97
CA MET A 315 6.28 -1.74 7.34
C MET A 315 6.97 -2.25 6.09
N THR A 316 7.44 -1.34 5.27
CA THR A 316 8.36 -1.70 4.19
C THR A 316 9.72 -2.10 4.77
N LEU A 317 10.46 -2.94 4.03
CA LEU A 317 11.84 -3.30 4.37
C LEU A 317 12.75 -2.07 4.57
N HIS A 318 12.52 -0.99 3.81
CA HIS A 318 13.24 0.27 3.98
C HIS A 318 12.97 0.92 5.33
N ALA A 319 11.72 0.94 5.76
CA ALA A 319 11.34 1.51 7.06
C ALA A 319 11.87 0.70 8.25
N ALA A 320 12.14 -0.59 8.04
CA ALA A 320 12.65 -1.49 9.07
C ALA A 320 14.11 -1.21 9.46
N LYS A 321 14.86 -0.46 8.65
CA LYS A 321 16.26 -0.15 8.94
C LYS A 321 16.38 0.61 10.27
N GLY A 322 17.16 0.04 11.20
CA GLY A 322 17.38 0.59 12.54
C GLY A 322 16.42 0.07 13.61
N LEU A 323 15.39 -0.66 13.22
CA LEU A 323 14.46 -1.32 14.15
C LEU A 323 14.87 -2.78 14.40
N GLU A 324 14.27 -3.41 15.42
CA GLU A 324 14.48 -4.81 15.76
C GLU A 324 13.24 -5.41 16.42
N PHE A 325 12.98 -6.69 16.15
CA PHE A 325 11.81 -7.40 16.66
C PHE A 325 12.16 -8.86 16.98
N PRO A 326 11.58 -9.44 18.04
CA PRO A 326 11.76 -10.86 18.35
C PRO A 326 11.36 -11.82 17.25
N VAL A 327 10.32 -11.49 16.47
CA VAL A 327 9.83 -12.30 15.36
C VAL A 327 9.57 -11.42 14.14
N VAL A 328 10.16 -11.79 13.01
CA VAL A 328 10.06 -11.05 11.74
C VAL A 328 9.55 -11.96 10.64
N PHE A 329 8.53 -11.51 9.94
CA PHE A 329 8.07 -12.09 8.68
C PHE A 329 8.55 -11.22 7.53
N ILE A 330 9.08 -11.83 6.48
CA ILE A 330 9.36 -11.16 5.21
C ILE A 330 8.47 -11.81 4.17
N ILE A 331 7.53 -11.05 3.62
CA ILE A 331 6.52 -11.54 2.69
C ILE A 331 6.80 -11.12 1.25
N GLY A 332 6.20 -11.84 0.29
CA GLY A 332 6.33 -11.54 -1.13
C GLY A 332 7.75 -11.80 -1.66
N MET A 333 8.50 -12.75 -1.09
CA MET A 333 9.84 -13.12 -1.57
C MET A 333 9.75 -13.99 -2.81
N GLU A 334 9.38 -13.36 -3.92
CA GLU A 334 9.19 -14.00 -5.22
C GLU A 334 9.60 -13.06 -6.36
N GLU A 335 9.95 -13.64 -7.51
CA GLU A 335 10.36 -12.89 -8.70
C GLU A 335 9.31 -11.84 -9.09
N ASN A 336 9.78 -10.65 -9.46
CA ASN A 336 9.00 -9.47 -9.85
C ASN A 336 8.26 -8.74 -8.70
N VAL A 337 8.25 -9.30 -7.49
CA VAL A 337 7.72 -8.66 -6.28
C VAL A 337 8.88 -8.23 -5.37
N PHE A 338 9.72 -9.18 -4.97
CA PHE A 338 10.96 -8.94 -4.26
C PHE A 338 11.98 -10.05 -4.60
N PRO A 339 12.95 -9.76 -5.48
CA PRO A 339 13.31 -8.46 -6.08
C PRO A 339 12.27 -7.94 -7.07
N LEU A 340 12.20 -6.59 -7.20
CA LEU A 340 11.33 -5.94 -8.19
C LEU A 340 11.76 -6.30 -9.62
N SER A 341 10.80 -6.41 -10.55
CA SER A 341 11.07 -6.78 -11.95
C SER A 341 12.14 -5.92 -12.61
N ARG A 342 12.12 -4.60 -12.38
CA ARG A 342 13.13 -3.68 -12.94
C ARG A 342 14.55 -3.97 -12.44
N ALA A 343 14.69 -4.44 -11.18
CA ALA A 343 15.97 -4.74 -10.58
C ALA A 343 16.61 -6.02 -11.14
N THR A 344 15.84 -6.91 -11.75
CA THR A 344 16.38 -8.13 -12.36
C THR A 344 17.15 -7.86 -13.66
N GLU A 345 16.92 -6.73 -14.30
CA GLU A 345 17.58 -6.31 -15.54
C GLU A 345 18.88 -5.51 -15.29
N ASP A 346 19.03 -4.94 -14.08
CA ASP A 346 20.19 -4.14 -13.69
C ASP A 346 20.93 -4.79 -12.51
N PRO A 347 22.18 -5.24 -12.72
CA PRO A 347 22.98 -5.87 -11.67
C PRO A 347 23.18 -5.02 -10.41
N ASP A 348 23.30 -3.71 -10.55
CA ASP A 348 23.49 -2.79 -9.39
C ASP A 348 22.19 -2.63 -8.60
N GLU A 349 21.05 -2.53 -9.28
CA GLU A 349 19.73 -2.53 -8.63
C GLU A 349 19.45 -3.89 -7.94
N LEU A 350 19.84 -5.00 -8.55
CA LEU A 350 19.71 -6.33 -7.94
C LEU A 350 20.56 -6.47 -6.67
N GLU A 351 21.76 -5.91 -6.66
CA GLU A 351 22.60 -5.85 -5.46
C GLU A 351 21.97 -4.99 -4.37
N GLU A 352 21.28 -3.90 -4.71
CA GLU A 352 20.52 -3.09 -3.74
C GLU A 352 19.32 -3.87 -3.17
N GLU A 353 18.56 -4.58 -3.98
CA GLU A 353 17.49 -5.48 -3.51
C GLU A 353 18.05 -6.55 -2.54
N ARG A 354 19.24 -7.08 -2.82
CA ARG A 354 19.90 -8.06 -1.94
C ARG A 354 20.36 -7.43 -0.62
N ARG A 355 20.83 -6.18 -0.63
CA ARG A 355 21.10 -5.43 0.61
C ARG A 355 19.83 -5.18 1.40
N LEU A 356 18.72 -4.95 0.72
CA LEU A 356 17.42 -4.78 1.35
C LEU A 356 16.94 -6.07 2.03
N ALA A 357 17.13 -7.23 1.38
CA ALA A 357 16.86 -8.53 1.99
C ALA A 357 17.76 -8.78 3.23
N TYR A 358 19.04 -8.45 3.11
CA TYR A 358 19.97 -8.52 4.23
C TYR A 358 19.53 -7.65 5.43
N VAL A 359 19.09 -6.41 5.16
CA VAL A 359 18.53 -5.54 6.21
C VAL A 359 17.33 -6.20 6.85
N GLY A 360 16.37 -6.72 6.07
CA GLY A 360 15.17 -7.37 6.60
C GLY A 360 15.49 -8.58 7.47
N ILE A 361 16.34 -9.49 7.01
CA ILE A 361 16.75 -10.70 7.76
C ILE A 361 17.40 -10.33 9.09
N THR A 362 18.21 -9.29 9.12
CA THR A 362 18.92 -8.84 10.33
C THR A 362 18.09 -7.98 11.27
N ARG A 363 16.77 -7.90 11.11
CA ARG A 363 15.86 -7.21 12.05
C ARG A 363 15.38 -8.13 13.17
N ALA A 364 15.52 -9.44 13.01
CA ALA A 364 15.22 -10.42 14.06
C ALA A 364 16.46 -10.77 14.91
#